data_9b9bf44210d052d1281c5c3c7e6e4487
#
_entry.id   9b9bf44210d052d1281c5c3c7e6e4487
#
_cell.length_a   1.000
_cell.length_b   1.000
_cell.length_c   1.000
_cell.angle_alpha   90.00
_cell.angle_beta   90.00
_cell.angle_gamma   90.00
#
_symmetry.space_group_name_H-M   'P 1'
#
loop_
_entity.id
_entity.type
_entity.pdbx_description
1 polymer ?
#
loop_
_entity_poly.entity_id
_entity_poly.type
_entity_poly.pdbx_seq_one_letter_code
_entity_poly.pdbx_strand_id
1 'polypeptide(L)'
;MSAQPVVRKDHMKTRIAIIGGGASGVLAALHLARRTDPAGLLVIEPRKGLARGVAYSTTEPAHLLNVRAGNMGALADAPEDFVAWLSQRGDGAADGTSFMPRMLWGEYLAARFATSNVPVLHQCVTRLEKRGNSAILHMDDGSRVEAGRTVLAMGHALPVDIPCCDDVVRNSGRYVRAVWDTWPRWPEADAPVVLVGSGLTAIDILLRLRAGGYGGVITMISRHGLLPCAHGPVESVPAPVIPMDTLPTTRQYLHHVRLALKDGVSWRAAVDSLRPCSNALWARLSDKERWRFRRHLFHRWHTARHRMAPPVARRIVEEMASGHLIVRRGHVAAVSGDRHGLRVHVRASEGEYHLMADMVMNCTAPDTNFGRVDNPLLHELFALGMAVHGDLGSTFATDVNGALFGHDGQVSPWLHAIGPLRAGSLFETTAIPEIRQQAQALSTFLFPT
;
A
#
# COMPACT_ATOMS: atom_id res chain seq x y z
N MET A 1 31.47 -5.33 -9.85
CA MET A 1 30.39 -4.39 -10.23
C MET A 1 30.25 -4.47 -11.75
N SER A 2 29.34 -5.29 -12.28
CA SER A 2 29.07 -5.34 -13.72
C SER A 2 28.14 -4.17 -14.06
N ALA A 3 28.56 -3.31 -14.95
CA ALA A 3 27.77 -2.22 -15.48
C ALA A 3 26.54 -2.77 -16.19
N GLN A 4 25.34 -2.35 -15.77
CA GLN A 4 24.13 -2.64 -16.54
C GLN A 4 24.22 -2.01 -17.93
N PRO A 5 23.74 -2.67 -18.98
CA PRO A 5 23.83 -2.14 -20.34
C PRO A 5 23.03 -0.83 -20.48
N VAL A 6 23.72 0.22 -20.92
CA VAL A 6 23.10 1.53 -21.25
C VAL A 6 22.38 1.36 -22.60
N VAL A 7 21.05 1.45 -22.57
CA VAL A 7 20.20 1.29 -23.76
C VAL A 7 20.13 2.61 -24.54
N ARG A 8 20.27 2.58 -25.87
CA ARG A 8 20.09 3.74 -26.77
C ARG A 8 18.63 4.21 -26.79
N LYS A 9 18.41 5.53 -26.72
CA LYS A 9 17.16 6.19 -26.33
C LYS A 9 16.06 6.36 -27.40
N ASP A 10 16.31 6.15 -28.70
CA ASP A 10 15.44 6.75 -29.70
C ASP A 10 14.23 5.89 -30.16
N HIS A 11 14.29 4.59 -30.03
CA HIS A 11 13.12 3.70 -30.25
C HIS A 11 13.43 2.29 -29.71
N MET A 12 12.87 1.96 -28.57
CA MET A 12 13.07 0.67 -27.94
C MET A 12 11.83 -0.19 -28.07
N LYS A 13 12.02 -1.48 -28.36
CA LYS A 13 10.94 -2.47 -28.34
C LYS A 13 11.16 -3.45 -27.20
N THR A 14 10.09 -3.74 -26.46
CA THR A 14 10.10 -4.75 -25.41
C THR A 14 8.88 -5.65 -25.53
N ARG A 15 8.96 -6.87 -25.03
CA ARG A 15 7.82 -7.77 -24.97
C ARG A 15 6.84 -7.33 -23.91
N ILE A 16 7.35 -6.96 -22.71
CA ILE A 16 6.55 -6.47 -21.58
C ILE A 16 7.24 -5.27 -20.93
N ALA A 17 6.53 -4.15 -20.82
CA ALA A 17 6.92 -3.00 -20.02
C ALA A 17 6.19 -3.02 -18.66
N ILE A 18 6.92 -2.80 -17.56
CA ILE A 18 6.40 -2.71 -16.20
C ILE A 18 6.58 -1.28 -15.74
N ILE A 19 5.49 -0.54 -15.56
CA ILE A 19 5.49 0.87 -15.14
C ILE A 19 5.45 0.93 -13.62
N GLY A 20 6.57 1.31 -13.01
CA GLY A 20 6.81 1.35 -11.58
C GLY A 20 7.75 0.25 -11.11
N GLY A 21 8.89 0.63 -10.53
CA GLY A 21 9.94 -0.24 -10.00
C GLY A 21 9.89 -0.39 -8.47
N GLY A 22 8.73 -0.14 -7.85
CA GLY A 22 8.49 -0.45 -6.45
C GLY A 22 8.32 -1.96 -6.19
N ALA A 23 7.91 -2.33 -4.99
CA ALA A 23 7.73 -3.73 -4.59
C ALA A 23 6.85 -4.54 -5.57
N SER A 24 5.70 -3.98 -5.99
CA SER A 24 4.77 -4.67 -6.91
C SER A 24 5.39 -4.91 -8.28
N GLY A 25 6.06 -3.91 -8.85
CA GLY A 25 6.68 -4.04 -10.18
C GLY A 25 7.87 -4.98 -10.17
N VAL A 26 8.69 -4.94 -9.13
CA VAL A 26 9.82 -5.87 -8.99
C VAL A 26 9.34 -7.30 -8.78
N LEU A 27 8.31 -7.54 -7.97
CA LEU A 27 7.71 -8.88 -7.83
C LEU A 27 7.18 -9.39 -9.18
N ALA A 28 6.49 -8.53 -9.96
CA ALA A 28 6.05 -8.90 -11.31
C ALA A 28 7.24 -9.25 -12.21
N ALA A 29 8.29 -8.42 -12.21
CA ALA A 29 9.49 -8.65 -13.02
C ALA A 29 10.19 -9.98 -12.69
N LEU A 30 10.34 -10.29 -11.38
CA LEU A 30 10.96 -11.53 -10.91
C LEU A 30 10.17 -12.77 -11.36
N HIS A 31 8.85 -12.74 -11.24
CA HIS A 31 8.00 -13.87 -11.66
C HIS A 31 7.97 -14.04 -13.18
N LEU A 32 7.96 -12.94 -13.93
CA LEU A 32 8.01 -12.96 -15.39
C LEU A 32 9.37 -13.46 -15.91
N ALA A 33 10.48 -12.98 -15.32
CA ALA A 33 11.84 -13.38 -15.72
C ALA A 33 12.12 -14.89 -15.56
N ARG A 34 11.34 -15.59 -14.73
CA ARG A 34 11.42 -17.07 -14.61
C ARG A 34 10.69 -17.82 -15.73
N ARG A 35 9.92 -17.12 -16.56
CA ARG A 35 9.09 -17.73 -17.63
C ARG A 35 9.43 -17.23 -19.02
N THR A 36 10.22 -16.18 -19.15
CA THR A 36 10.65 -15.61 -20.43
C THR A 36 12.05 -15.02 -20.32
N ASP A 37 12.69 -14.77 -21.47
CA ASP A 37 13.97 -14.08 -21.50
C ASP A 37 13.87 -12.71 -20.81
N PRO A 38 14.66 -12.44 -19.77
CA PRO A 38 14.69 -11.14 -19.09
C PRO A 38 14.96 -9.95 -20.00
N ALA A 39 15.70 -10.13 -21.12
CA ALA A 39 15.96 -9.06 -22.09
C ALA A 39 14.69 -8.58 -22.82
N GLY A 40 13.65 -9.40 -22.85
CA GLY A 40 12.33 -9.03 -23.36
C GLY A 40 11.43 -8.29 -22.36
N LEU A 41 11.90 -8.07 -21.14
CA LEU A 41 11.22 -7.30 -20.10
C LEU A 41 11.86 -5.93 -19.93
N LEU A 42 11.11 -4.94 -19.43
CA LEU A 42 11.63 -3.62 -19.11
C LEU A 42 10.89 -3.07 -17.89
N VAL A 43 11.60 -2.74 -16.83
CA VAL A 43 11.06 -1.96 -15.70
C VAL A 43 11.32 -0.48 -15.95
N ILE A 44 10.28 0.35 -15.85
CA ILE A 44 10.38 1.81 -16.02
C ILE A 44 10.07 2.45 -14.67
N GLU A 45 11.07 3.11 -14.07
CA GLU A 45 10.98 3.73 -12.74
C GLU A 45 11.85 4.99 -12.71
N PRO A 46 11.28 6.18 -12.46
CA PRO A 46 12.04 7.42 -12.47
C PRO A 46 13.07 7.49 -11.33
N ARG A 47 12.81 6.86 -10.19
CA ARG A 47 13.72 6.88 -9.04
C ARG A 47 14.87 5.90 -9.24
N LYS A 48 16.05 6.25 -8.72
CA LYS A 48 17.23 5.36 -8.77
C LYS A 48 17.10 4.16 -7.79
N GLY A 49 16.31 4.29 -6.74
CA GLY A 49 16.12 3.24 -5.73
C GLY A 49 15.01 2.27 -6.12
N LEU A 50 15.36 1.15 -6.75
CA LEU A 50 14.42 0.08 -7.11
C LEU A 50 13.97 -0.76 -5.89
N ALA A 51 12.90 -1.50 -6.09
CA ALA A 51 12.30 -2.47 -5.18
C ALA A 51 11.64 -1.89 -3.92
N ARG A 52 12.00 -0.70 -3.51
CA ARG A 52 11.59 -0.14 -2.22
C ARG A 52 10.19 0.48 -2.26
N GLY A 53 9.86 1.25 -3.29
CA GLY A 53 8.64 2.05 -3.33
C GLY A 53 8.50 2.91 -2.07
N VAL A 54 7.28 3.37 -1.76
CA VAL A 54 7.04 4.19 -0.56
C VAL A 54 7.18 3.37 0.73
N ALA A 55 6.69 2.13 0.75
CA ALA A 55 6.59 1.34 1.98
C ALA A 55 7.93 0.83 2.53
N TYR A 56 8.94 0.66 1.67
CA TYR A 56 10.23 0.03 2.01
C TYR A 56 11.44 0.94 1.78
N SER A 57 11.20 2.23 1.48
CA SER A 57 12.25 3.24 1.32
C SER A 57 12.68 3.89 2.63
N THR A 58 11.97 3.63 3.72
CA THR A 58 12.34 4.15 5.04
C THR A 58 13.74 3.70 5.45
N THR A 59 14.45 4.60 6.13
CA THR A 59 15.75 4.33 6.76
C THR A 59 15.64 4.17 8.27
N GLU A 60 14.42 4.23 8.81
CA GLU A 60 14.14 4.13 10.24
C GLU A 60 14.02 2.67 10.67
N PRO A 61 14.95 2.14 11.49
CA PRO A 61 14.94 0.74 11.92
C PRO A 61 13.70 0.36 12.76
N ALA A 62 13.09 1.34 13.44
CA ALA A 62 11.88 1.12 14.24
C ALA A 62 10.64 0.85 13.38
N HIS A 63 10.69 1.14 12.08
CA HIS A 63 9.60 0.81 11.15
C HIS A 63 9.61 -0.69 10.83
N LEU A 64 8.96 -1.49 11.64
CA LEU A 64 8.89 -2.92 11.46
C LEU A 64 7.85 -3.31 10.39
N LEU A 65 8.09 -4.46 9.77
CA LEU A 65 7.09 -5.17 8.98
C LEU A 65 5.88 -5.50 9.86
N ASN A 66 4.70 -5.46 9.30
CA ASN A 66 3.46 -5.93 9.91
C ASN A 66 3.07 -7.35 9.46
N VAL A 67 4.00 -8.03 8.80
CA VAL A 67 3.94 -9.43 8.36
C VAL A 67 5.20 -10.11 8.86
N ARG A 68 5.07 -11.36 9.30
CA ARG A 68 6.20 -12.16 9.79
C ARG A 68 7.17 -12.48 8.64
N ALA A 69 8.46 -12.54 8.94
CA ALA A 69 9.52 -12.73 7.96
C ALA A 69 9.35 -13.99 7.10
N GLY A 70 8.86 -15.09 7.66
CA GLY A 70 8.61 -16.34 6.93
C GLY A 70 7.56 -16.25 5.82
N ASN A 71 6.76 -15.17 5.78
CA ASN A 71 5.79 -14.92 4.71
C ASN A 71 6.22 -13.83 3.72
N MET A 72 7.45 -13.33 3.86
CA MET A 72 7.93 -12.17 3.11
C MET A 72 8.89 -12.51 1.96
N GLY A 73 9.04 -13.77 1.58
CA GLY A 73 9.79 -14.17 0.39
C GLY A 73 9.22 -13.55 -0.89
N ALA A 74 10.08 -13.23 -1.85
CA ALA A 74 9.70 -12.59 -3.12
C ALA A 74 8.98 -13.56 -4.08
N LEU A 75 9.31 -14.85 -4.03
CA LEU A 75 8.76 -15.87 -4.91
C LEU A 75 7.69 -16.71 -4.19
N ALA A 76 6.68 -17.13 -4.94
CA ALA A 76 5.54 -17.84 -4.36
C ALA A 76 5.89 -19.27 -3.90
N ASP A 77 6.86 -19.90 -4.55
CA ASP A 77 7.40 -21.22 -4.22
C ASP A 77 8.53 -21.18 -3.18
N ALA A 78 8.95 -20.00 -2.74
CA ALA A 78 9.98 -19.79 -1.73
C ALA A 78 9.56 -18.70 -0.72
N PRO A 79 8.49 -18.90 0.07
CA PRO A 79 7.96 -17.90 0.99
C PRO A 79 8.94 -17.53 2.11
N GLU A 80 9.85 -18.42 2.46
CA GLU A 80 10.88 -18.23 3.52
C GLU A 80 12.22 -17.70 3.00
N ASP A 81 12.35 -17.42 1.70
CA ASP A 81 13.62 -16.95 1.10
C ASP A 81 14.16 -15.67 1.75
N PHE A 82 13.29 -14.82 2.28
CA PHE A 82 13.71 -13.64 3.03
C PHE A 82 14.44 -14.02 4.33
N VAL A 83 13.96 -15.04 5.05
CA VAL A 83 14.62 -15.54 6.28
C VAL A 83 15.99 -16.14 5.94
N ALA A 84 16.08 -16.92 4.86
CA ALA A 84 17.35 -17.47 4.40
C ALA A 84 18.36 -16.35 4.02
N TRP A 85 17.90 -15.29 3.38
CA TRP A 85 18.73 -14.13 3.05
C TRP A 85 19.22 -13.39 4.30
N LEU A 86 18.37 -13.19 5.32
CA LEU A 86 18.76 -12.58 6.60
C LEU A 86 19.81 -13.41 7.30
N SER A 87 19.67 -14.74 7.34
CA SER A 87 20.64 -15.64 7.95
C SER A 87 22.02 -15.55 7.28
N GLN A 88 22.06 -15.40 5.95
CA GLN A 88 23.32 -15.25 5.20
C GLN A 88 24.05 -13.93 5.49
N ARG A 89 23.33 -12.89 5.88
CA ARG A 89 23.90 -11.58 6.26
C ARG A 89 24.48 -11.56 7.67
N GLY A 90 24.12 -12.51 8.52
CA GLY A 90 24.48 -12.47 9.91
C GLY A 90 23.65 -11.47 10.74
N ASP A 91 22.50 -11.05 10.25
CA ASP A 91 21.60 -10.11 10.93
C ASP A 91 20.85 -10.74 12.13
N GLY A 92 21.50 -11.62 12.86
CA GLY A 92 21.00 -12.26 14.08
C GLY A 92 20.13 -13.49 13.80
N ALA A 93 19.61 -14.10 14.86
CA ALA A 93 18.74 -15.27 14.80
C ALA A 93 17.31 -14.91 14.38
N ALA A 94 17.14 -14.26 13.21
CA ALA A 94 15.80 -14.02 12.65
C ALA A 94 15.20 -15.35 12.21
N ASP A 95 14.05 -15.69 12.77
CA ASP A 95 13.24 -16.83 12.37
C ASP A 95 12.01 -16.40 11.55
N GLY A 96 11.26 -17.39 11.05
CA GLY A 96 10.04 -17.13 10.28
C GLY A 96 8.96 -16.39 11.05
N THR A 97 9.02 -16.31 12.40
CA THR A 97 8.03 -15.61 13.24
C THR A 97 8.41 -14.16 13.55
N SER A 98 9.63 -13.76 13.25
CA SER A 98 10.21 -12.44 13.53
C SER A 98 9.57 -11.34 12.70
N PHE A 99 9.50 -10.11 13.28
CA PHE A 99 9.09 -8.90 12.58
C PHE A 99 10.32 -8.03 12.34
N MET A 100 10.76 -7.97 11.09
CA MET A 100 12.00 -7.31 10.69
C MET A 100 11.78 -5.86 10.29
N PRO A 101 12.82 -4.99 10.37
CA PRO A 101 12.78 -3.65 9.79
C PRO A 101 12.40 -3.68 8.30
N ARG A 102 11.53 -2.77 7.87
CA ARG A 102 11.07 -2.68 6.47
C ARG A 102 12.20 -2.41 5.49
N MET A 103 13.20 -1.65 5.89
CA MET A 103 14.38 -1.36 5.07
C MET A 103 15.11 -2.64 4.65
N LEU A 104 15.23 -3.64 5.55
CA LEU A 104 15.89 -4.90 5.24
C LEU A 104 15.14 -5.69 4.16
N TRP A 105 13.81 -5.64 4.20
CA TRP A 105 13.03 -6.26 3.12
C TRP A 105 13.21 -5.54 1.78
N GLY A 106 13.31 -4.20 1.78
CA GLY A 106 13.63 -3.43 0.59
C GLY A 106 15.02 -3.78 0.02
N GLU A 107 16.01 -3.98 0.87
CA GLU A 107 17.36 -4.43 0.47
C GLU A 107 17.35 -5.85 -0.09
N TYR A 108 16.64 -6.76 0.58
CA TYR A 108 16.44 -8.12 0.10
C TYR A 108 15.83 -8.15 -1.31
N LEU A 109 14.73 -7.43 -1.51
CA LEU A 109 14.05 -7.41 -2.81
C LEU A 109 14.92 -6.78 -3.90
N ALA A 110 15.69 -5.73 -3.57
CA ALA A 110 16.66 -5.13 -4.49
C ALA A 110 17.79 -6.12 -4.87
N ALA A 111 18.29 -6.90 -3.89
CA ALA A 111 19.28 -7.92 -4.14
C ALA A 111 18.75 -9.03 -5.05
N ARG A 112 17.52 -9.50 -4.83
CA ARG A 112 16.87 -10.49 -5.72
C ARG A 112 16.63 -9.94 -7.13
N PHE A 113 16.24 -8.67 -7.25
CA PHE A 113 16.06 -8.04 -8.55
C PHE A 113 17.38 -7.88 -9.31
N ALA A 114 18.47 -7.53 -8.64
CA ALA A 114 19.79 -7.38 -9.26
C ALA A 114 20.28 -8.67 -9.96
N THR A 115 19.85 -9.84 -9.49
CA THR A 115 20.20 -11.14 -10.09
C THR A 115 19.26 -11.55 -11.24
N SER A 116 18.18 -10.80 -11.49
CA SER A 116 17.19 -11.15 -12.50
C SER A 116 17.60 -10.81 -13.94
N ASN A 117 18.61 -9.95 -14.11
CA ASN A 117 19.04 -9.38 -15.40
C ASN A 117 17.96 -8.63 -16.19
N VAL A 118 16.86 -8.23 -15.54
CA VAL A 118 15.80 -7.44 -16.16
C VAL A 118 16.29 -6.00 -16.35
N PRO A 119 16.25 -5.46 -17.57
CA PRO A 119 16.63 -4.08 -17.85
C PRO A 119 15.76 -3.05 -17.12
N VAL A 120 16.36 -1.90 -16.78
CA VAL A 120 15.68 -0.78 -16.14
C VAL A 120 15.88 0.49 -16.96
N LEU A 121 14.79 1.24 -17.13
CA LEU A 121 14.79 2.58 -17.70
C LEU A 121 14.41 3.60 -16.62
N HIS A 122 15.31 4.52 -16.29
CA HIS A 122 15.06 5.58 -15.32
C HIS A 122 14.38 6.78 -15.96
N GLN A 123 13.09 6.64 -16.25
CA GLN A 123 12.24 7.66 -16.86
C GLN A 123 10.83 7.58 -16.28
N CYS A 124 10.03 8.64 -16.46
CA CYS A 124 8.63 8.68 -16.10
C CYS A 124 7.76 8.48 -17.35
N VAL A 125 6.85 7.51 -17.30
CA VAL A 125 5.84 7.34 -18.35
C VAL A 125 4.75 8.37 -18.13
N THR A 126 4.55 9.23 -19.10
CA THR A 126 3.55 10.32 -19.04
C THR A 126 2.30 10.02 -19.83
N ARG A 127 2.38 9.11 -20.83
CA ARG A 127 1.30 8.80 -21.76
C ARG A 127 1.42 7.40 -22.33
N LEU A 128 0.27 6.76 -22.64
CA LEU A 128 0.15 5.50 -23.37
C LEU A 128 -0.65 5.70 -24.68
N GLU A 129 -0.08 5.30 -25.79
CA GLU A 129 -0.74 5.28 -27.09
C GLU A 129 -1.03 3.84 -27.49
N LYS A 130 -2.32 3.48 -27.65
CA LYS A 130 -2.73 2.13 -28.06
C LYS A 130 -2.37 1.89 -29.53
N ARG A 131 -1.75 0.74 -29.83
CA ARG A 131 -1.38 0.27 -31.17
C ARG A 131 -1.85 -1.19 -31.37
N GLY A 132 -3.12 -1.36 -31.78
CA GLY A 132 -3.72 -2.70 -31.86
C GLY A 132 -3.71 -3.40 -30.48
N ASN A 133 -2.96 -4.50 -30.38
CA ASN A 133 -2.76 -5.26 -29.12
C ASN A 133 -1.43 -4.91 -28.40
N SER A 134 -0.83 -3.76 -28.69
CA SER A 134 0.38 -3.24 -28.07
C SER A 134 0.20 -1.76 -27.71
N ALA A 135 1.22 -1.16 -27.09
CA ALA A 135 1.24 0.25 -26.77
C ALA A 135 2.58 0.90 -27.08
N ILE A 136 2.56 2.20 -27.38
CA ILE A 136 3.73 3.07 -27.31
C ILE A 136 3.65 3.84 -25.99
N LEU A 137 4.68 3.70 -25.16
CA LEU A 137 4.87 4.43 -23.93
C LEU A 137 5.69 5.68 -24.24
N HIS A 138 5.17 6.84 -23.88
CA HIS A 138 5.86 8.13 -24.03
C HIS A 138 6.46 8.54 -22.68
N MET A 139 7.74 8.90 -22.69
CA MET A 139 8.49 9.29 -21.51
C MET A 139 8.53 10.82 -21.35
N ASP A 140 8.83 11.25 -20.16
CA ASP A 140 8.99 12.67 -19.82
C ASP A 140 10.15 13.36 -20.55
N ASP A 141 11.17 12.61 -21.01
CA ASP A 141 12.29 13.12 -21.83
C ASP A 141 12.00 13.10 -23.34
N GLY A 142 10.79 12.73 -23.75
CA GLY A 142 10.37 12.63 -25.15
C GLY A 142 10.73 11.29 -25.84
N SER A 143 11.49 10.42 -25.19
CA SER A 143 11.77 9.07 -25.70
C SER A 143 10.52 8.18 -25.71
N ARG A 144 10.56 7.08 -26.46
CA ARG A 144 9.42 6.17 -26.66
C ARG A 144 9.84 4.72 -26.53
N VAL A 145 8.95 3.92 -25.93
CA VAL A 145 9.09 2.46 -25.84
C VAL A 145 7.85 1.81 -26.42
N GLU A 146 8.02 0.94 -27.42
CA GLU A 146 6.95 0.07 -27.92
C GLU A 146 6.92 -1.21 -27.08
N ALA A 147 5.78 -1.51 -26.46
CA ALA A 147 5.60 -2.67 -25.59
C ALA A 147 4.45 -3.55 -26.10
N GLY A 148 4.69 -4.85 -26.25
CA GLY A 148 3.66 -5.81 -26.60
C GLY A 148 2.61 -5.94 -25.50
N ARG A 149 3.01 -5.81 -24.23
CA ARG A 149 2.13 -5.72 -23.06
C ARG A 149 2.67 -4.71 -22.06
N THR A 150 1.77 -4.15 -21.28
CA THR A 150 2.10 -3.15 -20.24
C THR A 150 1.49 -3.59 -18.91
N VAL A 151 2.29 -3.56 -17.86
CA VAL A 151 1.87 -3.84 -16.48
C VAL A 151 2.01 -2.57 -15.64
N LEU A 152 0.88 -2.05 -15.15
CA LEU A 152 0.85 -0.90 -14.24
C LEU A 152 1.14 -1.37 -12.82
N ALA A 153 2.22 -0.88 -12.22
CA ALA A 153 2.69 -1.21 -10.88
C ALA A 153 3.06 0.03 -10.06
N MET A 154 2.33 1.14 -10.26
CA MET A 154 2.65 2.46 -9.74
C MET A 154 2.39 2.63 -8.22
N GLY A 155 1.86 1.61 -7.55
CA GLY A 155 1.64 1.63 -6.11
C GLY A 155 0.42 2.49 -5.69
N HIS A 156 0.54 3.15 -4.53
CA HIS A 156 -0.51 4.00 -3.99
C HIS A 156 -0.34 5.46 -4.46
N ALA A 157 -1.47 6.13 -4.70
CA ALA A 157 -1.50 7.59 -4.83
C ALA A 157 -1.28 8.28 -3.47
N LEU A 158 -1.01 9.59 -3.50
CA LEU A 158 -0.96 10.40 -2.29
C LEU A 158 -2.34 10.44 -1.59
N PRO A 159 -2.39 10.67 -0.27
CA PRO A 159 -3.64 10.92 0.43
C PRO A 159 -4.38 12.13 -0.14
N VAL A 160 -5.71 12.12 -0.02
CA VAL A 160 -6.51 13.33 -0.24
C VAL A 160 -6.06 14.40 0.75
N ASP A 161 -5.99 15.65 0.30
CA ASP A 161 -5.72 16.75 1.21
C ASP A 161 -6.78 16.85 2.33
N ILE A 162 -6.37 17.31 3.49
CA ILE A 162 -7.31 17.55 4.60
C ILE A 162 -8.27 18.66 4.15
N PRO A 163 -9.59 18.50 4.34
CA PRO A 163 -10.55 19.52 3.97
C PRO A 163 -10.22 20.88 4.58
N CYS A 164 -10.46 21.96 3.82
CA CYS A 164 -10.23 23.34 4.25
C CYS A 164 -8.77 23.67 4.63
N CYS A 165 -7.78 22.94 4.12
CA CYS A 165 -6.40 23.41 4.05
C CYS A 165 -6.29 24.38 2.86
N ASP A 166 -6.15 25.65 3.14
CA ASP A 166 -5.87 26.67 2.12
C ASP A 166 -4.39 26.69 1.71
N ASP A 167 -4.04 27.54 0.76
CA ASP A 167 -2.65 27.65 0.28
C ASP A 167 -1.73 28.25 1.33
N VAL A 168 -2.25 29.06 2.27
CA VAL A 168 -1.45 29.59 3.38
C VAL A 168 -0.98 28.44 4.28
N VAL A 169 -1.89 27.54 4.65
CA VAL A 169 -1.57 26.34 5.43
C VAL A 169 -0.62 25.42 4.66
N ARG A 170 -0.89 25.15 3.36
CA ARG A 170 -0.02 24.29 2.54
C ARG A 170 1.41 24.82 2.43
N ASN A 171 1.55 26.12 2.31
CA ASN A 171 2.85 26.80 2.14
C ASN A 171 3.50 27.20 3.47
N SER A 172 2.86 26.95 4.61
CA SER A 172 3.37 27.31 5.94
C SER A 172 4.64 26.56 6.35
N GLY A 173 4.95 25.45 5.70
CA GLY A 173 6.00 24.50 6.10
C GLY A 173 5.62 23.66 7.34
N ARG A 174 4.41 23.85 7.91
CA ARG A 174 3.91 23.18 9.11
C ARG A 174 2.87 22.08 8.79
N TYR A 175 2.32 22.09 7.58
CA TYR A 175 1.44 21.04 7.08
C TYR A 175 2.19 20.08 6.18
N VAL A 176 2.13 18.78 6.48
CA VAL A 176 2.77 17.71 5.70
C VAL A 176 1.69 16.79 5.13
N ARG A 177 1.40 16.93 3.83
CA ARG A 177 0.47 16.03 3.11
C ARG A 177 1.08 14.67 2.85
N ALA A 178 2.30 14.63 2.33
CA ALA A 178 3.02 13.42 1.93
C ALA A 178 4.07 13.05 3.01
N VAL A 179 3.62 12.38 4.05
CA VAL A 179 4.45 12.10 5.25
C VAL A 179 5.64 11.17 5.00
N TRP A 180 5.69 10.51 3.84
CA TRP A 180 6.82 9.65 3.45
C TRP A 180 7.90 10.40 2.65
N ASP A 181 7.62 11.61 2.22
CA ASP A 181 8.58 12.47 1.54
C ASP A 181 9.46 13.22 2.55
N THR A 182 10.36 14.07 2.04
CA THR A 182 11.16 14.99 2.85
C THR A 182 10.24 16.06 3.45
N TRP A 183 10.28 16.23 4.76
CA TRP A 183 9.52 17.27 5.42
C TRP A 183 10.18 18.63 5.26
N PRO A 184 9.41 19.69 5.06
CA PRO A 184 9.94 21.05 4.91
C PRO A 184 10.73 21.50 6.14
N ARG A 185 10.32 21.06 7.32
CA ARG A 185 10.97 21.31 8.60
C ARG A 185 10.73 20.16 9.56
N TRP A 186 11.49 20.12 10.62
CA TRP A 186 11.26 19.26 11.77
C TRP A 186 10.40 20.00 12.81
N PRO A 187 9.53 19.35 13.60
CA PRO A 187 8.79 20.04 14.67
C PRO A 187 9.73 20.58 15.75
N GLU A 188 9.33 21.66 16.40
CA GLU A 188 10.03 22.18 17.58
C GLU A 188 9.95 21.15 18.72
N ALA A 189 11.00 21.07 19.55
CA ALA A 189 11.26 19.92 20.44
C ALA A 189 10.07 19.50 21.31
N ASP A 190 9.32 20.47 21.85
CA ASP A 190 8.21 20.20 22.79
C ASP A 190 6.86 20.75 22.30
N ALA A 191 6.83 21.34 21.10
CA ALA A 191 5.60 21.89 20.55
C ALA A 191 4.65 20.78 20.06
N PRO A 192 3.31 20.90 20.21
CA PRO A 192 2.39 19.83 19.93
C PRO A 192 2.32 19.48 18.42
N VAL A 193 2.27 18.19 18.10
CA VAL A 193 2.08 17.66 16.74
C VAL A 193 0.74 16.95 16.64
N VAL A 194 0.01 17.21 15.55
CA VAL A 194 -1.24 16.51 15.24
C VAL A 194 -1.05 15.60 14.04
N LEU A 195 -1.34 14.31 14.22
CA LEU A 195 -1.41 13.32 13.15
C LEU A 195 -2.88 13.07 12.79
N VAL A 196 -3.25 13.34 11.56
CA VAL A 196 -4.60 13.06 11.05
C VAL A 196 -4.66 11.65 10.49
N GLY A 197 -5.28 10.76 11.25
CA GLY A 197 -5.24 9.32 11.08
C GLY A 197 -4.62 8.62 12.29
N SER A 198 -5.01 7.38 12.53
CA SER A 198 -4.49 6.55 13.64
C SER A 198 -4.13 5.13 13.18
N GLY A 199 -3.90 4.96 11.88
CA GLY A 199 -3.45 3.69 11.28
C GLY A 199 -1.94 3.49 11.40
N LEU A 200 -1.41 2.43 10.75
CA LEU A 200 0.01 2.11 10.78
C LEU A 200 0.90 3.26 10.30
N THR A 201 0.44 4.09 9.36
CA THR A 201 1.18 5.28 8.92
C THR A 201 1.41 6.25 10.08
N ALA A 202 0.38 6.53 10.88
CA ALA A 202 0.52 7.42 12.04
C ALA A 202 1.45 6.83 13.11
N ILE A 203 1.41 5.51 13.30
CA ILE A 203 2.33 4.79 14.18
C ILE A 203 3.79 4.96 13.69
N ASP A 204 4.03 4.76 12.41
CA ASP A 204 5.38 4.91 11.84
C ASP A 204 5.89 6.35 11.96
N ILE A 205 5.03 7.35 11.72
CA ILE A 205 5.41 8.76 11.88
C ILE A 205 5.73 9.09 13.34
N LEU A 206 4.96 8.55 14.31
CA LEU A 206 5.30 8.68 15.73
C LEU A 206 6.70 8.09 15.99
N LEU A 207 6.96 6.87 15.54
CA LEU A 207 8.26 6.21 15.74
C LEU A 207 9.42 7.03 15.11
N ARG A 208 9.22 7.56 13.91
CA ARG A 208 10.19 8.44 13.24
C ARG A 208 10.46 9.72 14.04
N LEU A 209 9.41 10.36 14.58
CA LEU A 209 9.54 11.56 15.42
C LEU A 209 10.34 11.24 16.69
N ARG A 210 10.04 10.13 17.37
CA ARG A 210 10.77 9.71 18.57
C ARG A 210 12.22 9.35 18.29
N ALA A 211 12.49 8.65 17.20
CA ALA A 211 13.86 8.32 16.78
C ALA A 211 14.69 9.58 16.44
N GLY A 212 14.03 10.63 15.91
CA GLY A 212 14.64 11.92 15.66
C GLY A 212 14.74 12.83 16.88
N GLY A 213 14.42 12.36 18.09
CA GLY A 213 14.58 13.10 19.33
C GLY A 213 13.42 14.03 19.71
N TYR A 214 12.29 14.01 18.98
CA TYR A 214 11.13 14.81 19.33
C TYR A 214 10.47 14.28 20.60
N GLY A 215 10.37 15.15 21.65
CA GLY A 215 9.84 14.81 22.98
C GLY A 215 8.40 15.24 23.21
N GLY A 216 7.85 16.14 22.41
CA GLY A 216 6.55 16.76 22.62
C GLY A 216 5.36 15.81 22.48
N VAL A 217 4.18 16.34 22.81
CA VAL A 217 2.91 15.58 22.75
C VAL A 217 2.46 15.39 21.31
N ILE A 218 2.13 14.15 20.97
CA ILE A 218 1.53 13.78 19.69
C ILE A 218 0.04 13.49 19.90
N THR A 219 -0.83 14.15 19.16
CA THR A 219 -2.27 13.85 19.14
C THR A 219 -2.65 13.18 17.83
N MET A 220 -3.10 11.94 17.87
CA MET A 220 -3.70 11.24 16.73
C MET A 220 -5.21 11.47 16.70
N ILE A 221 -5.74 11.90 15.55
CA ILE A 221 -7.17 12.13 15.38
C ILE A 221 -7.70 11.22 14.26
N SER A 222 -8.72 10.43 14.56
CA SER A 222 -9.38 9.61 13.54
C SER A 222 -10.88 9.48 13.84
N ARG A 223 -11.68 9.19 12.79
CA ARG A 223 -13.14 9.08 12.86
C ARG A 223 -13.65 8.13 13.96
N HIS A 224 -12.87 7.13 14.29
CA HIS A 224 -13.25 6.10 15.27
C HIS A 224 -12.37 6.07 16.53
N GLY A 225 -11.24 6.79 16.55
CA GLY A 225 -10.28 6.78 17.65
C GLY A 225 -9.65 5.40 17.89
N LEU A 226 -9.56 4.56 16.86
CA LEU A 226 -9.05 3.20 16.99
C LEU A 226 -7.60 3.12 16.48
N LEU A 227 -6.77 2.42 17.24
CA LEU A 227 -5.41 2.04 16.85
C LEU A 227 -5.41 0.64 16.23
N PRO A 228 -4.43 0.29 15.36
CA PRO A 228 -4.19 -1.08 14.94
C PRO A 228 -4.01 -2.02 16.14
N CYS A 229 -4.57 -3.22 16.07
CA CYS A 229 -4.35 -4.21 17.11
C CYS A 229 -2.90 -4.72 17.11
N ALA A 230 -2.44 -5.26 18.24
CA ALA A 230 -1.15 -5.95 18.30
C ALA A 230 -1.24 -7.36 17.70
N HIS A 231 -0.16 -7.80 17.05
CA HIS A 231 0.06 -9.22 16.83
C HIS A 231 0.20 -9.96 18.17
N GLY A 232 -0.11 -11.24 18.15
CA GLY A 232 0.02 -12.14 19.30
C GLY A 232 0.01 -13.59 18.83
N PRO A 233 0.04 -14.55 19.76
CA PRO A 233 -0.16 -15.95 19.45
C PRO A 233 -1.48 -16.16 18.72
N VAL A 234 -1.47 -17.05 17.75
CA VAL A 234 -2.65 -17.42 16.95
C VAL A 234 -2.67 -18.93 16.82
N GLU A 235 -3.74 -19.54 17.30
CA GLU A 235 -4.03 -20.93 17.01
C GLU A 235 -4.63 -21.02 15.61
N SER A 236 -4.16 -21.98 14.82
CA SER A 236 -4.71 -22.23 13.49
C SER A 236 -6.11 -22.81 13.60
N VAL A 237 -7.04 -22.31 12.82
CA VAL A 237 -8.36 -22.95 12.61
C VAL A 237 -8.34 -23.70 11.29
N PRO A 238 -8.95 -24.90 11.22
CA PRO A 238 -8.80 -25.78 10.07
C PRO A 238 -9.52 -25.28 8.80
N ALA A 239 -10.50 -24.38 8.95
CA ALA A 239 -11.28 -23.81 7.85
C ALA A 239 -11.62 -22.34 8.12
N PRO A 240 -11.92 -21.56 7.07
CA PRO A 240 -12.41 -20.20 7.22
C PRO A 240 -13.69 -20.16 8.08
N VAL A 241 -13.75 -19.24 9.06
CA VAL A 241 -14.91 -19.08 9.93
C VAL A 241 -16.18 -18.61 9.20
N ILE A 242 -16.05 -18.12 7.97
CA ILE A 242 -17.18 -17.85 7.07
C ILE A 242 -17.16 -18.92 5.98
N PRO A 243 -18.08 -19.90 5.99
CA PRO A 243 -18.18 -20.89 4.92
C PRO A 243 -18.44 -20.25 3.56
N MET A 244 -17.89 -20.83 2.50
CA MET A 244 -17.99 -20.24 1.15
C MET A 244 -19.40 -20.29 0.56
N ASP A 245 -20.29 -21.12 1.05
CA ASP A 245 -21.70 -21.22 0.68
C ASP A 245 -22.60 -20.24 1.44
N THR A 246 -22.05 -19.52 2.44
CA THR A 246 -22.80 -18.50 3.20
C THR A 246 -23.46 -17.49 2.28
N LEU A 247 -24.72 -17.12 2.56
CA LEU A 247 -25.43 -16.06 1.84
C LEU A 247 -24.60 -14.78 1.86
N PRO A 248 -24.27 -14.17 0.68
CA PRO A 248 -23.33 -13.06 0.57
C PRO A 248 -23.94 -11.73 1.04
N THR A 249 -24.09 -11.59 2.34
CA THR A 249 -24.48 -10.34 2.99
C THR A 249 -23.54 -10.02 4.15
N THR A 250 -23.31 -8.75 4.36
CA THR A 250 -22.47 -8.22 5.47
C THR A 250 -22.98 -8.74 6.83
N ARG A 251 -24.31 -8.89 6.99
CA ARG A 251 -24.92 -9.40 8.21
C ARG A 251 -24.58 -10.87 8.46
N GLN A 252 -24.68 -11.72 7.43
CA GLN A 252 -24.38 -13.14 7.57
C GLN A 252 -22.90 -13.39 7.81
N TYR A 253 -22.02 -12.64 7.12
CA TYR A 253 -20.58 -12.72 7.37
C TYR A 253 -20.24 -12.34 8.82
N LEU A 254 -20.80 -11.24 9.33
CA LEU A 254 -20.62 -10.86 10.73
C LEU A 254 -21.20 -11.89 11.71
N HIS A 255 -22.33 -12.53 11.36
CA HIS A 255 -22.94 -13.58 12.18
C HIS A 255 -21.99 -14.76 12.36
N HIS A 256 -21.42 -15.29 11.28
CA HIS A 256 -20.46 -16.40 11.35
C HIS A 256 -19.20 -16.05 12.16
N VAL A 257 -18.65 -14.85 11.99
CA VAL A 257 -17.52 -14.40 12.81
C VAL A 257 -17.90 -14.36 14.31
N ARG A 258 -19.08 -13.83 14.66
CA ARG A 258 -19.54 -13.77 16.05
C ARG A 258 -19.79 -15.15 16.64
N LEU A 259 -20.32 -16.07 15.83
CA LEU A 259 -20.54 -17.45 16.24
C LEU A 259 -19.21 -18.13 16.58
N ALA A 260 -18.23 -18.05 15.69
CA ALA A 260 -16.89 -18.59 15.94
C ALA A 260 -16.24 -18.02 17.21
N LEU A 261 -16.39 -16.71 17.46
CA LEU A 261 -15.89 -16.08 18.69
C LEU A 261 -16.62 -16.61 19.94
N LYS A 262 -17.94 -16.85 19.85
CA LYS A 262 -18.72 -17.44 20.93
C LYS A 262 -18.30 -18.89 21.22
N ASP A 263 -17.91 -19.62 20.17
CA ASP A 263 -17.44 -21.00 20.26
C ASP A 263 -15.96 -21.11 20.68
N GLY A 264 -15.34 -19.99 21.13
CA GLY A 264 -14.01 -19.95 21.71
C GLY A 264 -12.88 -19.69 20.71
N VAL A 265 -13.16 -19.51 19.41
CA VAL A 265 -12.13 -19.12 18.44
C VAL A 265 -11.63 -17.70 18.77
N SER A 266 -10.31 -17.54 18.92
CA SER A 266 -9.78 -16.21 19.16
C SER A 266 -10.05 -15.27 17.96
N TRP A 267 -10.27 -13.98 18.22
CA TRP A 267 -10.53 -13.02 17.14
C TRP A 267 -9.38 -12.96 16.12
N ARG A 268 -8.15 -13.21 16.56
CA ARG A 268 -6.98 -13.28 15.67
C ARG A 268 -7.08 -14.46 14.72
N ALA A 269 -7.38 -15.63 15.25
CA ALA A 269 -7.57 -16.84 14.46
C ALA A 269 -8.73 -16.69 13.47
N ALA A 270 -9.86 -16.11 13.91
CA ALA A 270 -11.00 -15.83 13.05
C ALA A 270 -10.63 -14.90 11.87
N VAL A 271 -9.93 -13.79 12.12
CA VAL A 271 -9.50 -12.87 11.06
C VAL A 271 -8.47 -13.52 10.13
N ASP A 272 -7.51 -14.27 10.68
CA ASP A 272 -6.46 -14.91 9.89
C ASP A 272 -7.01 -16.04 9.00
N SER A 273 -8.03 -16.77 9.46
CA SER A 273 -8.71 -17.81 8.66
C SER A 273 -9.39 -17.25 7.41
N LEU A 274 -9.79 -15.98 7.42
CA LEU A 274 -10.47 -15.34 6.29
C LEU A 274 -9.50 -14.84 5.22
N ARG A 275 -8.21 -14.71 5.54
CA ARG A 275 -7.22 -14.15 4.60
C ARG A 275 -7.17 -14.87 3.24
N PRO A 276 -7.14 -16.22 3.16
CA PRO A 276 -7.10 -16.92 1.88
C PRO A 276 -8.36 -16.73 1.03
N CYS A 277 -9.52 -16.47 1.65
CA CYS A 277 -10.80 -16.36 0.97
C CYS A 277 -11.41 -14.95 0.94
N SER A 278 -10.73 -13.93 1.50
CA SER A 278 -11.23 -12.55 1.58
C SER A 278 -11.67 -12.00 0.23
N ASN A 279 -10.88 -12.18 -0.81
CA ASN A 279 -11.21 -11.70 -2.16
C ASN A 279 -12.42 -12.44 -2.76
N ALA A 280 -12.53 -13.75 -2.56
CA ALA A 280 -13.66 -14.53 -3.02
C ALA A 280 -14.96 -14.17 -2.29
N LEU A 281 -14.91 -13.98 -0.97
CA LEU A 281 -16.05 -13.50 -0.17
C LEU A 281 -16.47 -12.10 -0.60
N TRP A 282 -15.52 -11.20 -0.86
CA TRP A 282 -15.78 -9.84 -1.33
C TRP A 282 -16.45 -9.81 -2.71
N ALA A 283 -15.94 -10.60 -3.65
CA ALA A 283 -16.47 -10.67 -5.02
C ALA A 283 -17.95 -11.11 -5.06
N ARG A 284 -18.40 -11.90 -4.10
CA ARG A 284 -19.79 -12.36 -3.98
C ARG A 284 -20.75 -11.29 -3.44
N LEU A 285 -20.25 -10.26 -2.75
CA LEU A 285 -21.10 -9.19 -2.21
C LEU A 285 -21.61 -8.28 -3.33
N SER A 286 -22.89 -7.92 -3.27
CA SER A 286 -23.42 -6.83 -4.08
C SER A 286 -22.83 -5.46 -3.63
N ASP A 287 -22.89 -4.45 -4.47
CA ASP A 287 -22.41 -3.10 -4.14
C ASP A 287 -23.08 -2.53 -2.88
N LYS A 288 -24.38 -2.78 -2.70
CA LYS A 288 -25.11 -2.43 -1.48
C LYS A 288 -24.49 -3.05 -0.23
N GLU A 289 -24.09 -4.32 -0.29
CA GLU A 289 -23.47 -5.01 0.85
C GLU A 289 -22.01 -4.59 1.05
N ARG A 290 -21.25 -4.31 -0.03
CA ARG A 290 -19.92 -3.71 0.03
C ARG A 290 -19.96 -2.33 0.70
N TRP A 291 -20.94 -1.48 0.36
CA TRP A 291 -21.17 -0.20 1.03
C TRP A 291 -21.50 -0.36 2.51
N ARG A 292 -22.36 -1.33 2.87
CA ARG A 292 -22.67 -1.64 4.28
C ARG A 292 -21.43 -2.06 5.04
N PHE A 293 -20.62 -2.93 4.45
CA PHE A 293 -19.36 -3.36 5.08
C PHE A 293 -18.42 -2.17 5.27
N ARG A 294 -18.18 -1.35 4.25
CA ARG A 294 -17.32 -0.17 4.35
C ARG A 294 -17.80 0.81 5.43
N ARG A 295 -19.09 1.05 5.51
CA ARG A 295 -19.66 1.98 6.47
C ARG A 295 -19.59 1.49 7.91
N HIS A 296 -19.86 0.21 8.17
CA HIS A 296 -20.11 -0.31 9.51
C HIS A 296 -19.01 -1.21 10.07
N LEU A 297 -18.26 -1.93 9.22
CA LEU A 297 -17.32 -2.96 9.66
C LEU A 297 -15.87 -2.70 9.22
N PHE A 298 -15.64 -1.97 8.14
CA PHE A 298 -14.31 -1.82 7.56
C PHE A 298 -13.27 -1.29 8.57
N HIS A 299 -13.63 -0.31 9.40
CA HIS A 299 -12.72 0.22 10.41
C HIS A 299 -12.29 -0.82 11.45
N ARG A 300 -13.19 -1.72 11.86
CA ARG A 300 -12.88 -2.84 12.78
C ARG A 300 -12.05 -3.91 12.09
N TRP A 301 -12.43 -4.28 10.86
CA TRP A 301 -11.64 -5.18 10.04
C TRP A 301 -10.22 -4.65 9.86
N HIS A 302 -10.09 -3.40 9.45
CA HIS A 302 -8.80 -2.78 9.17
C HIS A 302 -7.86 -2.81 10.39
N THR A 303 -8.35 -2.48 11.59
CA THR A 303 -7.53 -2.51 12.81
C THR A 303 -7.17 -3.93 13.25
N ALA A 304 -8.07 -4.90 13.06
CA ALA A 304 -7.84 -6.31 13.40
C ALA A 304 -6.94 -7.03 12.38
N ARG A 305 -6.97 -6.59 11.12
CA ARG A 305 -6.20 -7.19 10.02
C ARG A 305 -4.80 -6.62 9.87
N HIS A 306 -4.65 -5.31 9.93
CA HIS A 306 -3.37 -4.60 9.80
C HIS A 306 -2.80 -4.31 11.18
N ARG A 307 -2.11 -5.31 11.75
CA ARG A 307 -1.65 -5.30 13.14
C ARG A 307 -0.28 -4.68 13.28
N MET A 308 0.01 -4.16 14.46
CA MET A 308 1.36 -3.75 14.88
C MET A 308 2.19 -4.96 15.26
N ALA A 309 3.48 -4.93 14.95
CA ALA A 309 4.46 -5.85 15.55
C ALA A 309 4.47 -5.68 17.09
N PRO A 310 4.67 -6.76 17.88
CA PRO A 310 4.61 -6.68 19.34
C PRO A 310 5.51 -5.61 19.97
N PRO A 311 6.77 -5.39 19.52
CA PRO A 311 7.60 -4.30 20.05
C PRO A 311 7.00 -2.92 19.80
N VAL A 312 6.45 -2.69 18.61
CA VAL A 312 5.76 -1.43 18.27
C VAL A 312 4.54 -1.22 19.16
N ALA A 313 3.72 -2.25 19.35
CA ALA A 313 2.54 -2.16 20.19
C ALA A 313 2.89 -1.81 21.65
N ARG A 314 3.96 -2.39 22.21
CA ARG A 314 4.45 -2.04 23.56
C ARG A 314 4.85 -0.56 23.63
N ARG A 315 5.61 -0.07 22.65
CA ARG A 315 6.01 1.34 22.59
C ARG A 315 4.80 2.27 22.56
N ILE A 316 3.76 1.95 21.80
CA ILE A 316 2.53 2.75 21.74
C ILE A 316 1.81 2.77 23.09
N VAL A 317 1.75 1.65 23.81
CA VAL A 317 1.18 1.61 25.16
C VAL A 317 1.97 2.50 26.13
N GLU A 318 3.31 2.47 26.08
CA GLU A 318 4.18 3.33 26.87
C GLU A 318 3.96 4.82 26.59
N GLU A 319 3.88 5.21 25.31
CA GLU A 319 3.61 6.58 24.87
C GLU A 319 2.25 7.09 25.37
N MET A 320 1.23 6.22 25.37
CA MET A 320 -0.09 6.56 25.90
C MET A 320 -0.08 6.68 27.43
N ALA A 321 0.60 5.76 28.13
CA ALA A 321 0.68 5.74 29.59
C ALA A 321 1.46 6.96 30.14
N SER A 322 2.47 7.43 29.43
CA SER A 322 3.23 8.64 29.77
C SER A 322 2.55 9.96 29.41
N GLY A 323 1.42 9.91 28.68
CA GLY A 323 0.72 11.10 28.20
C GLY A 323 1.35 11.76 26.96
N HIS A 324 2.42 11.18 26.39
CA HIS A 324 3.07 11.69 25.19
C HIS A 324 2.30 11.37 23.91
N LEU A 325 1.41 10.36 23.94
CA LEU A 325 0.48 10.05 22.85
C LEU A 325 -0.96 10.17 23.35
N ILE A 326 -1.74 11.02 22.66
CA ILE A 326 -3.17 11.17 22.88
C ILE A 326 -3.91 10.70 21.63
N VAL A 327 -4.86 9.76 21.77
CA VAL A 327 -5.71 9.32 20.66
C VAL A 327 -7.12 9.86 20.85
N ARG A 328 -7.61 10.62 19.86
CA ARG A 328 -8.93 11.25 19.91
C ARG A 328 -9.83 10.74 18.78
N ARG A 329 -11.08 10.52 19.13
CA ARG A 329 -12.14 10.27 18.15
C ARG A 329 -12.66 11.62 17.65
N GLY A 330 -12.69 11.80 16.31
CA GLY A 330 -13.21 13.00 15.69
C GLY A 330 -12.91 13.06 14.20
N HIS A 331 -13.53 14.02 13.54
CA HIS A 331 -13.29 14.36 12.14
C HIS A 331 -12.62 15.72 12.07
N VAL A 332 -11.44 15.79 11.47
CA VAL A 332 -10.78 17.06 11.20
C VAL A 332 -11.59 17.79 10.12
N ALA A 333 -12.26 18.85 10.51
CA ALA A 333 -13.14 19.64 9.66
C ALA A 333 -12.37 20.72 8.89
N ALA A 334 -11.34 21.31 9.51
CA ALA A 334 -10.50 22.34 8.93
C ALA A 334 -9.14 22.39 9.61
N VAL A 335 -8.15 22.89 8.86
CA VAL A 335 -6.87 23.34 9.38
C VAL A 335 -6.68 24.78 8.93
N SER A 336 -6.37 25.69 9.83
CA SER A 336 -6.08 27.09 9.56
C SER A 336 -4.82 27.52 10.29
N GLY A 337 -4.27 28.65 9.94
CA GLY A 337 -3.05 29.19 10.54
C GLY A 337 -2.05 29.61 9.51
N ASP A 338 -0.81 29.82 9.96
CA ASP A 338 0.27 30.34 9.16
C ASP A 338 1.64 29.76 9.54
N ARG A 339 2.71 30.47 9.21
CA ARG A 339 4.10 30.11 9.58
C ARG A 339 4.37 30.10 11.10
N HIS A 340 3.47 30.63 11.93
CA HIS A 340 3.66 30.72 13.40
C HIS A 340 2.98 29.58 14.13
N GLY A 341 1.96 28.94 13.54
CA GLY A 341 1.28 27.79 14.12
C GLY A 341 0.00 27.44 13.38
N LEU A 342 -0.47 26.22 13.59
CA LEU A 342 -1.69 25.70 12.97
C LEU A 342 -2.77 25.48 14.04
N ARG A 343 -4.02 25.75 13.65
CA ARG A 343 -5.22 25.46 14.41
C ARG A 343 -6.00 24.37 13.71
N VAL A 344 -6.21 23.25 14.36
CA VAL A 344 -6.98 22.10 13.85
C VAL A 344 -8.38 22.14 14.44
N HIS A 345 -9.39 22.29 13.60
CA HIS A 345 -10.80 22.22 13.98
C HIS A 345 -11.29 20.77 13.88
N VAL A 346 -11.84 20.26 14.96
CA VAL A 346 -12.29 18.87 15.08
C VAL A 346 -13.76 18.82 15.45
N ARG A 347 -14.54 18.04 14.68
CA ARG A 347 -15.92 17.67 15.01
C ARG A 347 -15.94 16.29 15.63
N ALA A 348 -16.45 16.20 16.86
CA ALA A 348 -16.65 14.95 17.57
C ALA A 348 -18.11 14.75 17.94
N SER A 349 -18.47 13.55 18.43
CA SER A 349 -19.84 13.30 18.93
C SER A 349 -20.23 14.15 20.11
N GLU A 350 -19.24 14.61 20.88
CA GLU A 350 -19.39 15.39 22.12
C GLU A 350 -19.35 16.91 21.88
N GLY A 351 -19.21 17.34 20.61
CA GLY A 351 -19.10 18.73 20.21
C GLY A 351 -17.89 19.04 19.36
N GLU A 352 -17.68 20.31 19.08
CA GLU A 352 -16.55 20.80 18.29
C GLU A 352 -15.49 21.40 19.23
N TYR A 353 -14.22 21.19 18.87
CA TYR A 353 -13.09 21.78 19.61
C TYR A 353 -11.94 22.11 18.67
N HIS A 354 -10.98 22.88 19.17
CA HIS A 354 -9.77 23.24 18.46
C HIS A 354 -8.54 22.72 19.17
N LEU A 355 -7.52 22.36 18.39
CA LEU A 355 -6.18 22.05 18.88
C LEU A 355 -5.19 23.00 18.21
N MET A 356 -4.24 23.51 18.99
CA MET A 356 -3.09 24.19 18.44
C MET A 356 -2.00 23.16 18.14
N ALA A 357 -1.31 23.31 17.02
CA ALA A 357 -0.24 22.42 16.58
C ALA A 357 0.91 23.20 15.96
N ASP A 358 2.13 22.77 16.25
CA ASP A 358 3.32 23.19 15.52
C ASP A 358 3.33 22.59 14.11
N MET A 359 2.98 21.30 14.02
CA MET A 359 2.84 20.62 12.75
C MET A 359 1.57 19.77 12.69
N VAL A 360 0.98 19.71 11.50
CA VAL A 360 -0.13 18.80 11.16
C VAL A 360 0.32 17.87 10.03
N MET A 361 0.25 16.56 10.26
CA MET A 361 0.71 15.55 9.33
C MET A 361 -0.46 14.67 8.87
N ASN A 362 -0.62 14.54 7.56
CA ASN A 362 -1.69 13.76 6.96
C ASN A 362 -1.33 12.26 6.88
N CYS A 363 -1.71 11.51 7.89
CA CYS A 363 -1.55 10.06 7.99
C CYS A 363 -2.81 9.30 7.55
N THR A 364 -3.67 9.89 6.74
CA THR A 364 -4.86 9.23 6.19
C THR A 364 -4.49 8.21 5.11
N ALA A 365 -5.47 7.38 4.72
CA ALA A 365 -5.27 6.43 3.65
C ALA A 365 -5.00 7.11 2.29
N PRO A 366 -4.30 6.43 1.37
CA PRO A 366 -4.13 6.88 -0.01
C PRO A 366 -5.47 7.18 -0.69
N ASP A 367 -5.48 8.13 -1.63
CA ASP A 367 -6.65 8.33 -2.48
C ASP A 367 -6.82 7.14 -3.44
N THR A 368 -7.96 6.50 -3.38
CA THR A 368 -8.33 5.41 -4.28
C THR A 368 -9.19 5.88 -5.45
N ASN A 369 -9.66 7.12 -5.46
CA ASN A 369 -10.39 7.68 -6.59
C ASN A 369 -9.42 8.32 -7.59
N PHE A 370 -9.03 7.55 -8.59
CA PHE A 370 -8.07 7.97 -9.60
C PHE A 370 -8.55 9.13 -10.49
N GLY A 371 -9.84 9.41 -10.53
CA GLY A 371 -10.37 10.62 -11.18
C GLY A 371 -9.96 11.94 -10.50
N ARG A 372 -9.47 11.87 -9.24
CA ARG A 372 -9.00 13.03 -8.46
C ARG A 372 -7.49 13.08 -8.27
N VAL A 373 -6.80 11.99 -8.59
CA VAL A 373 -5.34 11.89 -8.44
C VAL A 373 -4.68 12.70 -9.55
N ASP A 374 -3.83 13.65 -9.19
CA ASP A 374 -3.05 14.42 -10.15
C ASP A 374 -1.92 13.56 -10.76
N ASN A 375 -2.30 12.80 -11.78
CA ASN A 375 -1.38 11.95 -12.55
C ASN A 375 -1.84 11.92 -14.02
N PRO A 376 -1.06 12.51 -14.94
CA PRO A 376 -1.43 12.62 -16.36
C PRO A 376 -1.73 11.26 -17.03
N LEU A 377 -0.95 10.22 -16.70
CA LEU A 377 -1.15 8.89 -17.23
C LEU A 377 -2.50 8.29 -16.80
N LEU A 378 -2.89 8.46 -15.52
CA LEU A 378 -4.19 7.99 -15.04
C LEU A 378 -5.34 8.74 -15.73
N HIS A 379 -5.25 10.07 -15.81
CA HIS A 379 -6.26 10.87 -16.48
C HIS A 379 -6.47 10.47 -17.93
N GLU A 380 -5.37 10.22 -18.68
CA GLU A 380 -5.44 9.78 -20.06
C GLU A 380 -6.08 8.39 -20.20
N LEU A 381 -5.72 7.43 -19.36
CA LEU A 381 -6.31 6.09 -19.40
C LEU A 381 -7.83 6.10 -19.26
N PHE A 382 -8.35 6.93 -18.36
CA PHE A 382 -9.81 7.10 -18.20
C PHE A 382 -10.44 7.91 -19.34
N ALA A 383 -9.81 9.01 -19.76
CA ALA A 383 -10.31 9.88 -20.83
C ALA A 383 -10.42 9.15 -22.19
N LEU A 384 -9.45 8.26 -22.47
CA LEU A 384 -9.44 7.45 -23.70
C LEU A 384 -10.25 6.15 -23.57
N GLY A 385 -10.92 5.93 -22.43
CA GLY A 385 -11.72 4.73 -22.21
C GLY A 385 -10.91 3.43 -22.12
N MET A 386 -9.57 3.51 -21.91
CA MET A 386 -8.70 2.34 -21.74
C MET A 386 -8.83 1.70 -20.35
N ALA A 387 -9.43 2.42 -19.41
CA ALA A 387 -9.71 1.96 -18.07
C ALA A 387 -11.05 2.48 -17.56
N VAL A 388 -11.67 1.74 -16.64
CA VAL A 388 -12.85 2.18 -15.88
C VAL A 388 -12.57 2.00 -14.38
N HIS A 389 -13.30 2.78 -13.57
CA HIS A 389 -13.25 2.61 -12.12
C HIS A 389 -13.82 1.26 -11.71
N GLY A 390 -13.19 0.65 -10.71
CA GLY A 390 -13.67 -0.57 -10.09
C GLY A 390 -14.76 -0.31 -9.04
N ASP A 391 -14.93 -1.27 -8.17
CA ASP A 391 -15.95 -1.27 -7.12
C ASP A 391 -15.98 0.05 -6.33
N LEU A 392 -17.18 0.57 -6.15
CA LEU A 392 -17.43 1.78 -5.37
C LEU A 392 -16.66 3.03 -5.85
N GLY A 393 -16.33 3.12 -7.14
CA GLY A 393 -15.59 4.23 -7.74
C GLY A 393 -14.11 4.27 -7.32
N SER A 394 -13.57 3.11 -6.91
CA SER A 394 -12.17 2.97 -6.51
C SER A 394 -11.27 2.73 -7.73
N THR A 395 -9.98 2.64 -7.57
CA THR A 395 -8.91 2.37 -8.54
C THR A 395 -9.38 1.76 -9.89
N PHE A 396 -8.70 0.78 -10.45
CA PHE A 396 -9.11 0.15 -11.71
C PHE A 396 -10.05 -1.05 -11.50
N ALA A 397 -11.03 -1.20 -12.41
CA ALA A 397 -11.69 -2.48 -12.65
C ALA A 397 -10.75 -3.40 -13.42
N THR A 398 -10.53 -4.61 -12.88
CA THR A 398 -9.66 -5.62 -13.50
C THR A 398 -10.30 -6.99 -13.47
N ASP A 399 -9.94 -7.84 -14.42
CA ASP A 399 -10.24 -9.26 -14.38
C ASP A 399 -9.40 -10.01 -13.32
N VAL A 400 -9.56 -11.32 -13.24
CA VAL A 400 -8.83 -12.18 -12.27
C VAL A 400 -7.31 -12.14 -12.49
N ASN A 401 -6.84 -11.93 -13.72
CA ASN A 401 -5.43 -11.87 -14.10
C ASN A 401 -4.83 -10.46 -14.02
N GLY A 402 -5.65 -9.45 -13.68
CA GLY A 402 -5.24 -8.05 -13.58
C GLY A 402 -5.35 -7.27 -14.88
N ALA A 403 -5.93 -7.83 -15.95
CA ALA A 403 -6.19 -7.10 -17.17
C ALA A 403 -7.31 -6.06 -16.94
N LEU A 404 -7.12 -4.83 -17.43
CA LEU A 404 -8.06 -3.73 -17.22
C LEU A 404 -9.31 -3.90 -18.09
N PHE A 405 -10.45 -3.53 -17.54
CA PHE A 405 -11.67 -3.33 -18.33
C PHE A 405 -11.66 -1.96 -18.98
N GLY A 406 -11.94 -1.91 -20.28
CA GLY A 406 -12.20 -0.69 -21.03
C GLY A 406 -13.63 -0.19 -20.84
N HIS A 407 -13.91 1.03 -21.31
CA HIS A 407 -15.25 1.63 -21.31
C HIS A 407 -16.28 0.83 -22.12
N ASP A 408 -15.81 0.07 -23.11
CA ASP A 408 -16.60 -0.86 -23.92
C ASP A 408 -16.96 -2.18 -23.20
N GLY A 409 -16.56 -2.30 -21.93
CA GLY A 409 -16.75 -3.51 -21.12
C GLY A 409 -15.83 -4.67 -21.49
N GLN A 410 -14.92 -4.49 -22.46
CA GLN A 410 -13.98 -5.54 -22.87
C GLN A 410 -12.73 -5.54 -21.99
N VAL A 411 -12.16 -6.72 -21.81
CA VAL A 411 -10.89 -6.90 -21.10
C VAL A 411 -9.73 -6.55 -22.03
N SER A 412 -8.83 -5.70 -21.59
CA SER A 412 -7.65 -5.33 -22.37
C SER A 412 -6.70 -6.53 -22.56
N PRO A 413 -6.33 -6.88 -23.80
CA PRO A 413 -5.37 -7.98 -24.03
C PRO A 413 -3.92 -7.59 -23.75
N TRP A 414 -3.62 -6.31 -23.55
CA TRP A 414 -2.26 -5.78 -23.45
C TRP A 414 -1.97 -4.94 -22.21
N LEU A 415 -3.01 -4.48 -21.46
CA LEU A 415 -2.85 -3.58 -20.33
C LEU A 415 -3.33 -4.23 -19.03
N HIS A 416 -2.42 -4.40 -18.09
CA HIS A 416 -2.64 -5.08 -16.82
C HIS A 416 -2.25 -4.19 -15.65
N ALA A 417 -2.79 -4.45 -14.47
CA ALA A 417 -2.40 -3.82 -13.21
C ALA A 417 -2.05 -4.86 -12.15
N ILE A 418 -1.20 -4.47 -11.20
CA ILE A 418 -0.80 -5.30 -10.05
C ILE A 418 -0.73 -4.47 -8.77
N GLY A 419 -0.94 -5.13 -7.65
CA GLY A 419 -0.82 -4.53 -6.31
C GLY A 419 -1.96 -3.55 -6.01
N PRO A 420 -1.69 -2.42 -5.32
CA PRO A 420 -2.70 -1.47 -4.86
C PRO A 420 -3.63 -0.95 -5.95
N LEU A 421 -3.19 -0.92 -7.20
CA LEU A 421 -4.00 -0.48 -8.33
C LEU A 421 -5.24 -1.36 -8.58
N ARG A 422 -5.27 -2.58 -8.05
CA ARG A 422 -6.38 -3.52 -8.15
C ARG A 422 -7.38 -3.43 -6.99
N ALA A 423 -7.27 -2.44 -6.10
CA ALA A 423 -8.20 -2.25 -4.98
C ALA A 423 -9.67 -1.97 -5.42
N GLY A 424 -9.88 -1.64 -6.69
CA GLY A 424 -11.21 -1.56 -7.30
C GLY A 424 -11.84 -2.91 -7.63
N SER A 425 -11.08 -4.01 -7.61
CA SER A 425 -11.58 -5.37 -7.90
C SER A 425 -11.27 -6.36 -6.78
N LEU A 426 -10.23 -6.11 -5.99
CA LEU A 426 -9.77 -6.98 -4.92
C LEU A 426 -9.88 -6.30 -3.56
N PHE A 427 -10.35 -7.03 -2.57
CA PHE A 427 -10.44 -6.55 -1.19
C PHE A 427 -9.05 -6.52 -0.50
N GLU A 428 -8.26 -7.57 -0.73
CA GLU A 428 -6.88 -7.71 -0.23
C GLU A 428 -5.92 -7.69 -1.43
N THR A 429 -5.12 -6.63 -1.56
CA THR A 429 -4.25 -6.42 -2.72
C THR A 429 -2.98 -5.61 -2.40
N THR A 430 -2.71 -5.31 -1.11
CA THR A 430 -1.64 -4.39 -0.73
C THR A 430 -0.49 -5.05 0.03
N ALA A 431 -0.70 -6.21 0.64
CA ALA A 431 0.36 -6.90 1.35
C ALA A 431 1.19 -7.79 0.41
N ILE A 432 2.46 -8.01 0.75
CA ILE A 432 3.41 -8.73 -0.10
C ILE A 432 2.95 -10.13 -0.48
N PRO A 433 2.41 -10.96 0.42
CA PRO A 433 1.92 -12.28 0.03
C PRO A 433 0.84 -12.24 -1.06
N GLU A 434 -0.08 -11.28 -0.99
CA GLU A 434 -1.14 -11.09 -1.99
C GLU A 434 -0.59 -10.56 -3.32
N ILE A 435 0.35 -9.61 -3.28
CA ILE A 435 0.99 -9.07 -4.49
C ILE A 435 1.85 -10.16 -5.17
N ARG A 436 2.57 -10.96 -4.39
CA ARG A 436 3.34 -12.09 -4.88
C ARG A 436 2.46 -13.12 -5.61
N GLN A 437 1.30 -13.45 -5.06
CA GLN A 437 0.33 -14.33 -5.73
C GLN A 437 -0.20 -13.72 -7.02
N GLN A 438 -0.47 -12.42 -7.05
CA GLN A 438 -0.85 -11.71 -8.27
C GLN A 438 0.26 -11.77 -9.33
N ALA A 439 1.53 -11.57 -8.93
CA ALA A 439 2.68 -11.64 -9.83
C ALA A 439 2.84 -13.04 -10.43
N GLN A 440 2.66 -14.08 -9.62
CA GLN A 440 2.68 -15.47 -10.07
C GLN A 440 1.54 -15.75 -11.06
N ALA A 441 0.30 -15.38 -10.71
CA ALA A 441 -0.86 -15.58 -11.58
C ALA A 441 -0.69 -14.86 -12.92
N LEU A 442 -0.25 -13.60 -12.90
CA LEU A 442 0.02 -12.82 -14.11
C LEU A 442 1.10 -13.48 -14.97
N SER A 443 2.20 -13.94 -14.38
CA SER A 443 3.28 -14.60 -15.13
C SER A 443 2.83 -15.92 -15.77
N THR A 444 2.01 -16.69 -15.08
CA THR A 444 1.43 -17.94 -15.61
C THR A 444 0.42 -17.65 -16.73
N PHE A 445 -0.39 -16.62 -16.59
CA PHE A 445 -1.36 -16.20 -17.61
C PHE A 445 -0.68 -15.72 -18.90
N LEU A 446 0.38 -14.90 -18.76
CA LEU A 446 1.08 -14.33 -19.92
C LEU A 446 2.01 -15.35 -20.61
N PHE A 447 2.49 -16.35 -19.90
CA PHE A 447 3.36 -17.42 -20.39
C PHE A 447 2.89 -18.77 -19.81
N PRO A 448 1.80 -19.33 -20.36
CA PRO A 448 1.37 -20.68 -19.97
C PRO A 448 2.48 -21.69 -20.29
N THR A 449 2.65 -22.67 -19.41
CA THR A 449 3.59 -23.80 -19.60
C THR A 449 3.06 -24.78 -20.62
#